data_bfe354ab36d99e14a6e2d005f6b304e9
#
_entry.id   bfe354ab36d99e14a6e2d005f6b304e9
#
_cell.length_a   1.000
_cell.length_b   1.000
_cell.length_c   1.000
_cell.angle_alpha   90.00
_cell.angle_beta   90.00
_cell.angle_gamma   90.00
#
_symmetry.space_group_name_H-M   'P 1'
#
loop_
_entity.id
_entity.type
_entity.pdbx_description
1 polymer ?
#
loop_
_entity_poly.entity_id
_entity_poly.type
_entity_poly.pdbx_seq_one_letter_code
_entity_poly.pdbx_strand_id
1 'polypeptide(L)'
;MLQTQKVRHVGSNKGIEVNFRLLAATNANLKEMIEQKTFREDLYYRLNVIDIVIPGLDERREDIVPLLNHFLDLNNEKYHAKKIFSNDALKFLAGCSYRGNVRELRNVVERMVIMSREDEITLSDASIAFAAMNVNEQGLPEEAAETEDFIFGEGSLKEKVAAYERKLLQQYMAKYKSGAKVAEVLQTDQSTISRKCKKYNIVGEA
;
A
#
# COMPACT_ATOMS: atom_id res chain seq x y z
N MET A 1 3.63 -36.93 17.11
CA MET A 1 3.87 -36.81 15.67
C MET A 1 5.26 -36.25 15.39
N LEU A 2 5.61 -35.04 15.81
CA LEU A 2 6.88 -34.39 15.48
C LEU A 2 8.13 -35.14 15.98
N GLN A 3 8.07 -35.79 17.14
CA GLN A 3 9.20 -36.52 17.70
C GLN A 3 9.19 -38.03 17.39
N THR A 4 8.02 -38.63 17.22
CA THR A 4 7.88 -40.10 17.08
C THR A 4 7.74 -40.53 15.63
N GLN A 5 7.61 -39.60 14.68
CA GLN A 5 7.34 -39.87 13.26
C GLN A 5 6.16 -40.86 13.05
N LYS A 6 5.25 -40.91 14.02
CA LYS A 6 4.07 -41.78 13.97
C LYS A 6 2.78 -40.97 13.95
N VAL A 7 1.92 -41.27 13.02
CA VAL A 7 0.58 -40.69 12.89
C VAL A 7 -0.44 -41.78 13.26
N ARG A 8 -1.52 -41.40 13.96
CA ARG A 8 -2.64 -42.25 14.25
C ARG A 8 -3.88 -41.69 13.56
N HIS A 9 -4.64 -42.57 12.93
CA HIS A 9 -5.97 -42.19 12.46
C HIS A 9 -6.90 -41.95 13.66
N VAL A 10 -7.82 -41.00 13.52
CA VAL A 10 -8.87 -40.77 14.54
C VAL A 10 -9.67 -42.06 14.72
N GLY A 11 -9.77 -42.54 15.97
CA GLY A 11 -10.45 -43.80 16.28
C GLY A 11 -9.61 -45.08 16.14
N SER A 12 -8.30 -44.99 15.81
CA SER A 12 -7.41 -46.13 15.70
C SER A 12 -6.25 -46.07 16.70
N ASN A 13 -5.90 -47.21 17.31
CA ASN A 13 -4.73 -47.32 18.16
C ASN A 13 -3.46 -47.70 17.41
N LYS A 14 -3.53 -47.98 16.11
CA LYS A 14 -2.36 -48.32 15.28
C LYS A 14 -1.61 -47.07 14.87
N GLY A 15 -0.35 -46.95 15.24
CA GLY A 15 0.56 -45.91 14.78
C GLY A 15 1.16 -46.30 13.45
N ILE A 16 1.07 -45.43 12.46
CA ILE A 16 1.71 -45.58 11.16
C ILE A 16 2.97 -44.74 11.18
N GLU A 17 4.11 -45.33 10.86
CA GLU A 17 5.36 -44.57 10.70
C GLU A 17 5.32 -43.78 9.39
N VAL A 18 5.67 -42.51 9.49
CA VAL A 18 5.71 -41.59 8.34
C VAL A 18 7.06 -40.92 8.30
N ASN A 19 7.70 -40.94 7.15
CA ASN A 19 8.91 -40.18 6.91
C ASN A 19 8.50 -38.85 6.21
N PHE A 20 8.78 -37.73 6.86
CA PHE A 20 8.41 -36.41 6.33
C PHE A 20 9.46 -35.36 6.73
N ARG A 21 9.62 -34.37 5.88
CA ARG A 21 10.35 -33.14 6.21
C ARG A 21 9.36 -32.06 6.59
N LEU A 22 9.51 -31.51 7.77
CA LEU A 22 8.68 -30.42 8.27
C LEU A 22 9.28 -29.08 7.87
N LEU A 23 8.48 -28.24 7.23
CA LEU A 23 8.75 -26.84 6.99
C LEU A 23 7.63 -26.03 7.63
N ALA A 24 8.00 -25.10 8.51
CA ALA A 24 7.08 -24.18 9.14
C ALA A 24 7.45 -22.75 8.75
N ALA A 25 6.45 -21.91 8.51
CA ALA A 25 6.67 -20.50 8.19
C ALA A 25 5.68 -19.64 9.00
N THR A 26 6.15 -18.51 9.47
CA THR A 26 5.34 -17.52 10.17
C THR A 26 5.94 -16.13 9.97
N ASN A 27 5.11 -15.10 10.01
CA ASN A 27 5.53 -13.71 10.10
C ASN A 27 5.38 -13.15 11.53
N ALA A 28 4.91 -13.97 12.48
CA ALA A 28 4.73 -13.55 13.87
C ALA A 28 6.02 -13.71 14.67
N ASN A 29 6.25 -12.83 15.63
CA ASN A 29 7.32 -12.96 16.60
C ASN A 29 6.96 -14.03 17.64
N LEU A 30 7.38 -15.27 17.40
CA LEU A 30 7.04 -16.41 18.26
C LEU A 30 7.60 -16.25 19.69
N LYS A 31 8.73 -15.55 19.90
CA LYS A 31 9.28 -15.30 21.23
C LYS A 31 8.35 -14.42 22.06
N GLU A 32 7.87 -13.33 21.50
CA GLU A 32 6.89 -12.47 22.17
C GLU A 32 5.58 -13.22 22.46
N MET A 33 5.12 -14.08 21.53
CA MET A 33 3.94 -14.90 21.73
C MET A 33 4.11 -15.93 22.85
N ILE A 34 5.30 -16.43 23.07
CA ILE A 34 5.63 -17.32 24.20
C ILE A 34 5.55 -16.54 25.52
N GLU A 35 6.16 -15.33 25.58
CA GLU A 35 6.10 -14.45 26.74
C GLU A 35 4.63 -14.09 27.10
N GLN A 36 3.80 -13.83 26.08
CA GLN A 36 2.37 -13.57 26.23
C GLN A 36 1.53 -14.84 26.49
N LYS A 37 2.14 -16.03 26.55
CA LYS A 37 1.47 -17.33 26.71
C LYS A 37 0.45 -17.67 25.63
N THR A 38 0.54 -17.04 24.46
CA THR A 38 -0.32 -17.28 23.28
C THR A 38 0.24 -18.37 22.37
N PHE A 39 1.56 -18.69 22.50
CA PHE A 39 2.22 -19.79 21.80
C PHE A 39 2.96 -20.67 22.80
N ARG A 40 2.93 -21.98 22.57
CA ARG A 40 3.56 -22.95 23.48
C ARG A 40 5.07 -23.02 23.27
N GLU A 41 5.83 -22.87 24.33
CA GLU A 41 7.28 -22.92 24.31
C GLU A 41 7.82 -24.32 23.88
N ASP A 42 7.17 -25.41 24.33
CA ASP A 42 7.56 -26.76 23.95
C ASP A 42 7.39 -27.04 22.46
N LEU A 43 6.40 -26.43 21.83
CA LEU A 43 6.19 -26.50 20.38
C LEU A 43 7.25 -25.70 19.63
N TYR A 44 7.60 -24.51 20.12
CA TYR A 44 8.65 -23.69 19.54
C TYR A 44 9.96 -24.46 19.41
N TYR A 45 10.47 -25.06 20.52
CA TYR A 45 11.73 -25.81 20.49
C TYR A 45 11.69 -27.08 19.61
N ARG A 46 10.51 -27.59 19.32
CA ARG A 46 10.37 -28.75 18.40
C ARG A 46 10.37 -28.33 16.93
N LEU A 47 9.94 -27.12 16.63
CA LEU A 47 9.88 -26.58 15.26
C LEU A 47 11.17 -25.86 14.88
N ASN A 48 11.73 -25.11 15.80
CA ASN A 48 12.89 -24.24 15.54
C ASN A 48 14.22 -25.01 15.71
N VAL A 49 14.50 -25.89 14.75
CA VAL A 49 15.79 -26.59 14.66
C VAL A 49 16.77 -25.81 13.77
N ILE A 50 16.29 -25.25 12.69
CA ILE A 50 17.04 -24.38 11.78
C ILE A 50 16.15 -23.17 11.49
N ASP A 51 16.62 -22.01 11.88
CA ASP A 51 15.92 -20.74 11.67
C ASP A 51 16.47 -20.08 10.40
N ILE A 52 15.54 -19.74 9.48
CA ILE A 52 15.84 -19.01 8.25
C ILE A 52 15.02 -17.74 8.24
N VAL A 53 15.70 -16.62 8.44
CA VAL A 53 15.07 -15.30 8.37
C VAL A 53 15.10 -14.83 6.91
N ILE A 54 13.92 -14.55 6.36
CA ILE A 54 13.77 -13.97 5.02
C ILE A 54 13.61 -12.46 5.21
N PRO A 55 14.56 -11.63 4.74
CA PRO A 55 14.45 -10.17 4.86
C PRO A 55 13.25 -9.65 4.07
N GLY A 56 12.68 -8.55 4.54
CA GLY A 56 11.64 -7.81 3.82
C GLY A 56 12.15 -7.25 2.50
N LEU A 57 11.23 -6.90 1.61
CA LEU A 57 11.61 -6.37 0.29
C LEU A 57 12.33 -5.01 0.40
N ASP A 58 12.00 -4.22 1.42
CA ASP A 58 12.66 -2.95 1.69
C ASP A 58 14.14 -3.09 2.14
N GLU A 59 14.53 -4.27 2.64
CA GLU A 59 15.90 -4.60 3.03
C GLU A 59 16.74 -5.19 1.87
N ARG A 60 16.09 -5.53 0.74
CA ARG A 60 16.71 -6.08 -0.47
C ARG A 60 16.18 -5.36 -1.71
N ARG A 61 16.38 -4.05 -1.73
CA ARG A 61 15.83 -3.15 -2.77
C ARG A 61 16.33 -3.45 -4.17
N GLU A 62 17.49 -4.07 -4.30
CA GLU A 62 18.04 -4.56 -5.57
C GLU A 62 17.14 -5.58 -6.28
N ASP A 63 16.31 -6.30 -5.52
CA ASP A 63 15.38 -7.28 -6.09
C ASP A 63 14.11 -6.62 -6.66
N ILE A 64 13.81 -5.35 -6.33
CA ILE A 64 12.56 -4.70 -6.73
C ILE A 64 12.44 -4.61 -8.25
N VAL A 65 13.44 -4.08 -8.94
CA VAL A 65 13.39 -3.90 -10.40
C VAL A 65 13.32 -5.24 -11.16
N PRO A 66 14.14 -6.25 -10.83
CA PRO A 66 13.97 -7.60 -11.40
C PRO A 66 12.57 -8.18 -11.18
N LEU A 67 12.01 -8.03 -9.98
CA LEU A 67 10.66 -8.52 -9.67
C LEU A 67 9.56 -7.75 -10.41
N LEU A 68 9.69 -6.42 -10.57
CA LEU A 68 8.77 -5.61 -11.37
C LEU A 68 8.69 -6.13 -12.81
N ASN A 69 9.85 -6.34 -13.46
CA ASN A 69 9.90 -6.84 -14.81
C ASN A 69 9.35 -8.27 -14.91
N HIS A 70 9.71 -9.15 -13.99
CA HIS A 70 9.20 -10.52 -13.96
C HIS A 70 7.67 -10.55 -13.84
N PHE A 71 7.07 -9.76 -12.94
CA PHE A 71 5.62 -9.70 -12.81
C PHE A 71 4.94 -8.99 -13.98
N LEU A 72 5.62 -8.04 -14.64
CA LEU A 72 5.12 -7.45 -15.87
C LEU A 72 5.01 -8.49 -16.97
N ASP A 73 6.04 -9.29 -17.17
CA ASP A 73 6.05 -10.37 -18.18
C ASP A 73 4.94 -11.38 -17.92
N LEU A 74 4.79 -11.85 -16.66
CA LEU A 74 3.72 -12.76 -16.28
C LEU A 74 2.32 -12.18 -16.53
N ASN A 75 2.12 -10.89 -16.25
CA ASN A 75 0.84 -10.25 -16.49
C ASN A 75 0.61 -9.96 -17.99
N ASN A 76 1.64 -9.64 -18.74
CA ASN A 76 1.56 -9.53 -20.20
C ASN A 76 1.10 -10.85 -20.84
N GLU A 77 1.64 -11.98 -20.43
CA GLU A 77 1.19 -13.28 -20.88
C GLU A 77 -0.26 -13.56 -20.47
N LYS A 78 -0.59 -13.32 -19.19
CA LYS A 78 -1.93 -13.58 -18.62
C LYS A 78 -3.03 -12.78 -19.30
N TYR A 79 -2.78 -11.51 -19.60
CA TYR A 79 -3.76 -10.57 -20.15
C TYR A 79 -3.60 -10.33 -21.66
N HIS A 80 -2.68 -11.06 -22.33
CA HIS A 80 -2.34 -10.88 -23.74
C HIS A 80 -1.99 -9.43 -24.09
N ALA A 81 -1.31 -8.74 -23.16
CA ALA A 81 -0.87 -7.36 -23.28
C ALA A 81 0.61 -7.30 -23.72
N LYS A 82 1.08 -6.09 -24.07
CA LYS A 82 2.49 -5.81 -24.42
C LYS A 82 2.99 -4.59 -23.67
N LYS A 83 2.65 -4.52 -22.38
CA LYS A 83 3.01 -3.39 -21.53
C LYS A 83 4.51 -3.35 -21.28
N ILE A 84 5.07 -2.13 -21.21
CA ILE A 84 6.44 -1.85 -20.81
C ILE A 84 6.41 -0.74 -19.76
N PHE A 85 7.36 -0.73 -18.85
CA PHE A 85 7.54 0.39 -17.93
C PHE A 85 8.35 1.51 -18.58
N SER A 86 7.93 2.76 -18.40
CA SER A 86 8.82 3.90 -18.62
C SER A 86 9.96 3.92 -17.58
N ASN A 87 11.10 4.52 -17.93
CA ASN A 87 12.24 4.66 -17.00
C ASN A 87 11.85 5.40 -15.70
N ASP A 88 10.98 6.39 -15.79
CA ASP A 88 10.55 7.18 -14.64
C ASP A 88 9.58 6.41 -13.75
N ALA A 89 8.72 5.56 -14.33
CA ALA A 89 7.89 4.62 -13.57
C ALA A 89 8.75 3.62 -12.79
N LEU A 90 9.77 3.02 -13.42
CA LEU A 90 10.70 2.10 -12.76
C LEU A 90 11.45 2.76 -11.60
N LYS A 91 11.98 3.98 -11.79
CA LYS A 91 12.67 4.72 -10.73
C LYS A 91 11.75 5.01 -9.55
N PHE A 92 10.52 5.44 -9.83
CA PHE A 92 9.51 5.69 -8.81
C PHE A 92 9.20 4.42 -8.01
N LEU A 93 8.87 3.33 -8.70
CA LEU A 93 8.53 2.05 -8.07
C LEU A 93 9.69 1.45 -7.27
N ALA A 94 10.93 1.58 -7.76
CA ALA A 94 12.12 1.17 -7.02
C ALA A 94 12.36 1.97 -5.74
N GLY A 95 11.88 3.23 -5.69
CA GLY A 95 11.96 4.11 -4.53
C GLY A 95 10.85 3.88 -3.48
N CYS A 96 9.78 3.18 -3.84
CA CYS A 96 8.65 2.92 -2.94
C CYS A 96 9.01 1.92 -1.83
N SER A 97 8.22 1.94 -0.74
CA SER A 97 8.29 0.94 0.34
C SER A 97 7.15 -0.07 0.18
N TYR A 98 7.46 -1.34 0.35
CA TYR A 98 6.53 -2.46 0.14
C TYR A 98 6.33 -3.24 1.44
N ARG A 99 5.39 -2.80 2.30
CA ARG A 99 5.08 -3.47 3.58
C ARG A 99 4.52 -4.88 3.38
N GLY A 100 3.74 -5.10 2.33
CA GLY A 100 3.23 -6.40 1.91
C GLY A 100 4.23 -7.21 1.08
N ASN A 101 5.49 -6.75 1.01
CA ASN A 101 6.60 -7.42 0.32
C ASN A 101 6.27 -7.75 -1.15
N VAL A 102 6.75 -8.90 -1.61
CA VAL A 102 6.55 -9.38 -3.00
C VAL A 102 5.08 -9.53 -3.38
N ARG A 103 4.18 -9.79 -2.40
CA ARG A 103 2.74 -9.91 -2.67
C ARG A 103 2.14 -8.56 -3.03
N GLU A 104 2.50 -7.51 -2.34
CA GLU A 104 2.07 -6.14 -2.64
C GLU A 104 2.61 -5.69 -3.99
N LEU A 105 3.91 -5.84 -4.22
CA LEU A 105 4.55 -5.49 -5.50
C LEU A 105 3.87 -6.18 -6.68
N ARG A 106 3.59 -7.48 -6.59
CA ARG A 106 2.87 -8.22 -7.63
C ARG A 106 1.48 -7.62 -7.91
N ASN A 107 0.74 -7.27 -6.86
CA ASN A 107 -0.60 -6.70 -7.00
C ASN A 107 -0.56 -5.30 -7.64
N VAL A 108 0.45 -4.48 -7.29
CA VAL A 108 0.66 -3.17 -7.91
C VAL A 108 0.92 -3.33 -9.41
N VAL A 109 1.80 -4.26 -9.81
CA VAL A 109 2.09 -4.52 -11.23
C VAL A 109 0.84 -5.00 -11.97
N GLU A 110 0.11 -5.95 -11.40
CA GLU A 110 -1.12 -6.46 -12.02
C GLU A 110 -2.14 -5.34 -12.23
N ARG A 111 -2.33 -4.47 -11.25
CA ARG A 111 -3.21 -3.30 -11.33
C ARG A 111 -2.78 -2.36 -12.45
N MET A 112 -1.48 -2.05 -12.55
CA MET A 112 -0.96 -1.18 -13.61
C MET A 112 -1.24 -1.75 -15.00
N VAL A 113 -1.03 -3.04 -15.21
CA VAL A 113 -1.29 -3.70 -16.50
C VAL A 113 -2.77 -3.62 -16.88
N ILE A 114 -3.68 -3.77 -15.89
CA ILE A 114 -5.13 -3.72 -16.13
C ILE A 114 -5.62 -2.29 -16.38
N MET A 115 -5.12 -1.30 -15.63
CA MET A 115 -5.65 0.07 -15.64
C MET A 115 -5.01 0.97 -16.69
N SER A 116 -3.76 0.73 -17.07
CA SER A 116 -3.07 1.56 -18.06
C SER A 116 -3.70 1.36 -19.45
N ARG A 117 -3.97 2.45 -20.16
CA ARG A 117 -4.59 2.41 -21.48
C ARG A 117 -3.57 2.16 -22.59
N GLU A 118 -2.41 2.79 -22.47
CA GLU A 118 -1.31 2.71 -23.44
C GLU A 118 -0.40 1.51 -23.15
N ASP A 119 0.42 1.13 -24.14
CA ASP A 119 1.39 0.05 -23.95
C ASP A 119 2.52 0.44 -23.01
N GLU A 120 2.85 1.73 -22.89
CA GLU A 120 3.82 2.24 -21.95
C GLU A 120 3.15 2.64 -20.63
N ILE A 121 3.58 2.01 -19.53
CA ILE A 121 3.16 2.35 -18.16
C ILE A 121 3.98 3.56 -17.71
N THR A 122 3.31 4.69 -17.58
CA THR A 122 3.93 5.98 -17.22
C THR A 122 4.12 6.13 -15.70
N LEU A 123 4.87 7.16 -15.29
CA LEU A 123 4.96 7.57 -13.88
C LEU A 123 3.58 7.87 -13.26
N SER A 124 2.67 8.46 -14.03
CA SER A 124 1.31 8.75 -13.58
C SER A 124 0.54 7.47 -13.26
N ASP A 125 0.60 6.47 -14.16
CA ASP A 125 -0.06 5.17 -13.95
C ASP A 125 0.51 4.46 -12.70
N ALA A 126 1.83 4.48 -12.54
CA ALA A 126 2.51 3.89 -11.41
C ALA A 126 2.12 4.56 -10.08
N SER A 127 2.06 5.89 -10.04
CA SER A 127 1.70 6.65 -8.84
C SER A 127 0.25 6.42 -8.43
N ILE A 128 -0.68 6.38 -9.38
CA ILE A 128 -2.10 6.10 -9.13
C ILE A 128 -2.29 4.67 -8.63
N ALA A 129 -1.67 3.68 -9.28
CA ALA A 129 -1.79 2.29 -8.90
C ALA A 129 -1.24 2.03 -7.49
N PHE A 130 -0.08 2.64 -7.16
CA PHE A 130 0.56 2.52 -5.86
C PHE A 130 -0.25 3.21 -4.74
N ALA A 131 -0.74 4.43 -4.97
CA ALA A 131 -1.57 5.16 -4.01
C ALA A 131 -2.86 4.39 -3.68
N ALA A 132 -3.52 3.81 -4.68
CA ALA A 132 -4.74 3.04 -4.49
C ALA A 132 -4.55 1.73 -3.70
N MET A 133 -3.33 1.20 -3.57
CA MET A 133 -3.02 0.05 -2.72
C MET A 133 -2.86 0.45 -1.27
N ASN A 134 -2.19 1.57 -1.01
CA ASN A 134 -1.94 2.06 0.35
C ASN A 134 -3.21 2.53 1.06
N VAL A 135 -4.24 2.92 0.31
CA VAL A 135 -5.57 3.27 0.85
C VAL A 135 -6.30 2.05 1.45
N ASN A 136 -6.09 0.85 0.91
CA ASN A 136 -6.80 -0.36 1.37
C ASN A 136 -6.21 -1.00 2.64
N GLU A 137 -4.94 -0.72 3.00
CA GLU A 137 -4.30 -1.36 4.16
C GLU A 137 -4.34 -0.52 5.45
N GLN A 138 -4.58 0.77 5.35
CA GLN A 138 -4.60 1.67 6.53
C GLN A 138 -5.99 2.10 6.97
N GLY A 139 -7.06 1.55 6.36
CA GLY A 139 -8.37 2.22 6.44
C GLY A 139 -8.16 3.66 5.97
N LEU A 140 -8.88 4.12 5.00
CA LEU A 140 -8.76 5.50 4.47
C LEU A 140 -8.27 6.44 5.58
N PRO A 141 -7.16 7.19 5.42
CA PRO A 141 -6.94 8.32 6.29
C PRO A 141 -8.28 9.07 6.33
N GLU A 142 -8.76 9.51 7.49
CA GLU A 142 -10.03 10.24 7.60
C GLU A 142 -10.15 11.33 6.52
N GLU A 143 -9.03 11.90 6.08
CA GLU A 143 -8.94 12.83 4.95
C GLU A 143 -9.28 12.25 3.57
N ALA A 144 -9.11 10.94 3.33
CA ALA A 144 -9.42 10.31 2.03
C ALA A 144 -10.86 9.78 2.01
N ALA A 145 -11.38 9.29 3.13
CA ALA A 145 -12.80 8.97 3.30
C ALA A 145 -13.69 10.22 3.14
N GLU A 146 -13.25 11.34 3.72
CA GLU A 146 -13.91 12.64 3.49
C GLU A 146 -13.85 13.08 2.01
N THR A 147 -12.85 12.61 1.24
CA THR A 147 -12.71 13.00 -0.17
C THR A 147 -13.61 12.17 -1.10
N GLU A 148 -13.84 10.89 -0.79
CA GLU A 148 -14.80 10.06 -1.56
C GLU A 148 -16.25 10.43 -1.29
N ASP A 149 -16.67 10.62 -0.04
CA ASP A 149 -17.98 11.16 0.32
C ASP A 149 -18.21 12.55 -0.29
N PHE A 150 -17.13 13.33 -0.38
CA PHE A 150 -17.14 14.66 -0.96
C PHE A 150 -17.31 14.64 -2.49
N ILE A 151 -16.69 13.68 -3.20
CA ILE A 151 -16.77 13.57 -4.66
C ILE A 151 -18.08 12.86 -5.09
N PHE A 152 -18.47 11.80 -4.38
CA PHE A 152 -19.59 10.92 -4.75
C PHE A 152 -20.83 11.05 -3.87
N GLY A 153 -20.77 11.77 -2.73
CA GLY A 153 -21.89 12.02 -1.84
C GLY A 153 -23.02 12.87 -2.47
N GLU A 154 -24.16 12.95 -1.82
CA GLU A 154 -25.27 13.79 -2.24
C GLU A 154 -24.93 15.28 -2.16
N GLY A 155 -25.36 16.07 -3.12
CA GLY A 155 -25.17 17.52 -3.18
C GLY A 155 -25.06 18.08 -4.58
N SER A 156 -25.39 19.35 -4.75
CA SER A 156 -25.28 20.04 -6.03
C SER A 156 -23.82 20.28 -6.42
N LEU A 157 -23.54 20.36 -7.72
CA LEU A 157 -22.20 20.69 -8.24
C LEU A 157 -21.65 21.97 -7.58
N LYS A 158 -22.51 22.97 -7.33
CA LYS A 158 -22.14 24.24 -6.70
C LYS A 158 -21.65 24.07 -5.27
N GLU A 159 -22.29 23.19 -4.49
CA GLU A 159 -21.90 22.87 -3.12
C GLU A 159 -20.58 22.08 -3.09
N LYS A 160 -20.42 21.11 -3.97
CA LYS A 160 -19.20 20.32 -4.11
C LYS A 160 -18.01 21.18 -4.49
N VAL A 161 -18.14 22.06 -5.47
CA VAL A 161 -17.10 23.00 -5.87
C VAL A 161 -16.76 23.97 -4.73
N ALA A 162 -17.74 24.49 -4.02
CA ALA A 162 -17.52 25.41 -2.91
C ALA A 162 -16.76 24.75 -1.74
N ALA A 163 -17.07 23.50 -1.43
CA ALA A 163 -16.41 22.77 -0.35
C ALA A 163 -14.98 22.37 -0.75
N TYR A 164 -14.71 21.96 -2.02
CA TYR A 164 -13.36 21.72 -2.52
C TYR A 164 -12.50 22.98 -2.49
N GLU A 165 -13.07 24.10 -2.92
CA GLU A 165 -12.42 25.40 -2.90
C GLU A 165 -12.07 25.84 -1.48
N ARG A 166 -12.96 25.61 -0.51
CA ARG A 166 -12.71 25.86 0.91
C ARG A 166 -11.53 25.02 1.45
N LYS A 167 -11.53 23.70 1.16
CA LYS A 167 -10.46 22.78 1.61
C LYS A 167 -9.11 23.17 1.01
N LEU A 168 -9.07 23.46 -0.28
CA LEU A 168 -7.88 23.92 -0.99
C LEU A 168 -7.31 25.20 -0.34
N LEU A 169 -8.15 26.21 -0.13
CA LEU A 169 -7.70 27.48 0.45
C LEU A 169 -7.22 27.31 1.89
N GLN A 170 -7.85 26.46 2.70
CA GLN A 170 -7.38 26.14 4.06
C GLN A 170 -5.98 25.53 4.06
N GLN A 171 -5.72 24.55 3.20
CA GLN A 171 -4.43 23.90 3.09
C GLN A 171 -3.33 24.88 2.64
N TYR A 172 -3.62 25.72 1.63
CA TYR A 172 -2.65 26.68 1.13
C TYR A 172 -2.39 27.81 2.14
N MET A 173 -3.41 28.29 2.83
CA MET A 173 -3.24 29.31 3.87
C MET A 173 -2.46 28.76 5.08
N ALA A 174 -2.70 27.52 5.49
CA ALA A 174 -1.91 26.85 6.55
C ALA A 174 -0.43 26.70 6.14
N LYS A 175 -0.16 26.36 4.87
CA LYS A 175 1.20 26.14 4.35
C LYS A 175 1.99 27.43 4.16
N TYR A 176 1.38 28.45 3.56
CA TYR A 176 2.09 29.67 3.13
C TYR A 176 1.88 30.86 4.08
N LYS A 177 0.91 30.80 4.98
CA LYS A 177 0.58 31.83 6.00
C LYS A 177 0.44 33.28 5.44
N SER A 178 0.32 33.44 4.13
CA SER A 178 0.24 34.74 3.45
C SER A 178 -0.70 34.67 2.24
N GLY A 179 -1.76 35.48 2.27
CA GLY A 179 -2.72 35.55 1.15
C GLY A 179 -2.11 36.02 -0.17
N ALA A 180 -1.08 36.86 -0.14
CA ALA A 180 -0.35 37.29 -1.33
C ALA A 180 0.41 36.10 -1.98
N LYS A 181 1.08 35.29 -1.15
CA LYS A 181 1.85 34.13 -1.62
C LYS A 181 0.95 33.01 -2.13
N VAL A 182 -0.22 32.82 -1.49
CA VAL A 182 -1.25 31.91 -1.98
C VAL A 182 -1.82 32.34 -3.33
N ALA A 183 -2.03 33.65 -3.51
CA ALA A 183 -2.50 34.22 -4.78
C ALA A 183 -1.49 33.99 -5.92
N GLU A 184 -0.19 34.19 -5.66
CA GLU A 184 0.89 33.92 -6.60
C GLU A 184 0.93 32.45 -7.01
N VAL A 185 0.91 31.51 -6.04
CA VAL A 185 0.99 30.06 -6.29
C VAL A 185 -0.26 29.54 -7.02
N LEU A 186 -1.44 30.07 -6.71
CA LEU A 186 -2.70 29.69 -7.36
C LEU A 186 -2.99 30.51 -8.63
N GLN A 187 -2.05 31.33 -9.08
CA GLN A 187 -2.15 32.18 -10.29
C GLN A 187 -3.45 32.98 -10.31
N THR A 188 -3.77 33.64 -9.20
CA THR A 188 -4.99 34.45 -9.04
C THR A 188 -4.70 35.75 -8.31
N ASP A 189 -5.67 36.67 -8.28
CA ASP A 189 -5.49 37.94 -7.60
C ASP A 189 -5.64 37.80 -6.06
N GLN A 190 -4.83 38.53 -5.31
CA GLN A 190 -4.91 38.59 -3.84
C GLN A 190 -6.30 39.01 -3.33
N SER A 191 -6.99 39.91 -4.05
CA SER A 191 -8.35 40.32 -3.75
C SER A 191 -9.35 39.17 -3.85
N THR A 192 -9.14 38.25 -4.79
CA THR A 192 -9.96 37.04 -4.97
C THR A 192 -9.75 36.08 -3.80
N ILE A 193 -8.48 35.83 -3.38
CA ILE A 193 -8.16 35.00 -2.21
C ILE A 193 -8.79 35.59 -0.95
N SER A 194 -8.60 36.89 -0.70
CA SER A 194 -9.16 37.59 0.46
C SER A 194 -10.69 37.47 0.54
N ARG A 195 -11.39 37.69 -0.59
CA ARG A 195 -12.84 37.56 -0.66
C ARG A 195 -13.31 36.14 -0.40
N LYS A 196 -12.60 35.13 -0.93
CA LYS A 196 -12.94 33.71 -0.75
C LYS A 196 -12.65 33.26 0.68
N CYS A 197 -11.51 33.69 1.27
CA CYS A 197 -11.21 33.42 2.68
C CYS A 197 -12.29 33.98 3.61
N LYS A 198 -12.77 35.20 3.38
CA LYS A 198 -13.90 35.78 4.10
C LYS A 198 -15.19 34.99 3.93
N LYS A 199 -15.49 34.58 2.68
CA LYS A 199 -16.71 33.81 2.37
C LYS A 199 -16.72 32.45 3.09
N TYR A 200 -15.56 31.80 3.26
CA TYR A 200 -15.45 30.47 3.86
C TYR A 200 -15.01 30.50 5.35
N ASN A 201 -14.92 31.67 5.98
CA ASN A 201 -14.46 31.87 7.36
C ASN A 201 -13.07 31.23 7.62
N ILE A 202 -12.16 31.35 6.67
CA ILE A 202 -10.78 30.89 6.81
C ILE A 202 -9.99 32.02 7.45
N VAL A 203 -9.62 31.85 8.72
CA VAL A 203 -8.82 32.82 9.47
C VAL A 203 -7.36 32.60 9.10
N GLY A 204 -6.78 33.52 8.37
CA GLY A 204 -5.30 33.63 8.26
C GLY A 204 -4.84 34.34 9.52
N GLU A 205 -3.99 33.73 10.33
CA GLU A 205 -3.24 34.47 11.33
C GLU A 205 -2.42 35.56 10.60
N ALA A 206 -2.63 36.82 11.06
CA ALA A 206 -2.00 38.04 10.54
C ALA A 206 -0.49 38.05 10.82
#